data_6cc9acc118383654a172faa2bcfb70fa
#
_entry.id   6cc9acc118383654a172faa2bcfb70fa
#
_cell.length_a   1.000
_cell.length_b   1.000
_cell.length_c   1.000
_cell.angle_alpha   90.00
_cell.angle_beta   90.00
_cell.angle_gamma   90.00
#
_symmetry.space_group_name_H-M   'P 1'
#
loop_
_entity.id
_entity.type
_entity.pdbx_description
1 polymer ?
#
loop_
_entity_poly.entity_id
_entity_poly.type
_entity_poly.pdbx_seq_one_letter_code
_entity_poly.pdbx_strand_id
1 'polypeptide(L)'
;MNEFKTLYDLQVEFQKLIGNSDIPKDDPKMLAHHLLGLVTEVGEVAQADKRWKLNKRNDHYDREEKIEEIADVIIFILNILIYSGISPDEALISVENKIKKNIKRYVHPE
;
A
#
# COMPACT_ATOMS: atom_id res chain seq x y z
N MET A 1 16.09 -9.39 10.44
CA MET A 1 14.80 -9.93 9.98
C MET A 1 14.15 -8.94 9.01
N ASN A 2 13.67 -9.41 7.89
CA ASN A 2 12.96 -8.56 6.95
C ASN A 2 11.46 -8.58 7.26
N GLU A 3 11.01 -7.63 8.01
CA GLU A 3 9.62 -7.53 8.45
C GLU A 3 8.67 -7.28 7.28
N PHE A 4 9.09 -6.53 6.28
CA PHE A 4 8.29 -6.30 5.08
C PHE A 4 8.07 -7.61 4.31
N LYS A 5 9.12 -8.42 4.18
CA LYS A 5 9.00 -9.74 3.56
C LYS A 5 8.00 -10.61 4.31
N THR A 6 8.01 -10.55 5.63
CA THR A 6 7.07 -11.31 6.46
C THR A 6 5.63 -10.91 6.16
N LEU A 7 5.35 -9.61 6.07
CA LEU A 7 4.01 -9.11 5.73
C LEU A 7 3.62 -9.54 4.31
N TYR A 8 4.53 -9.43 3.38
CA TYR A 8 4.31 -9.86 2.00
C TYR A 8 3.94 -11.35 1.94
N ASP A 9 4.71 -12.19 2.62
CA ASP A 9 4.49 -13.64 2.64
C ASP A 9 3.15 -14.00 3.29
N LEU A 10 2.77 -13.31 4.36
CA LEU A 10 1.46 -13.48 4.99
C LEU A 10 0.32 -13.11 4.04
N GLN A 11 0.49 -12.05 3.26
CA GLN A 11 -0.53 -11.64 2.31
C GLN A 11 -0.63 -12.61 1.13
N VAL A 12 0.48 -13.18 0.70
CA VAL A 12 0.47 -14.27 -0.30
C VAL A 12 -0.33 -15.45 0.25
N GLU A 13 -0.06 -15.85 1.50
CA GLU A 13 -0.78 -16.94 2.16
C GLU A 13 -2.29 -16.64 2.20
N PHE A 14 -2.67 -15.43 2.60
CA PHE A 14 -4.07 -15.04 2.65
C PHE A 14 -4.72 -15.16 1.27
N GLN A 15 -4.07 -14.68 0.21
CA GLN A 15 -4.60 -14.77 -1.15
C GLN A 15 -4.81 -16.23 -1.57
N LYS A 16 -3.90 -17.12 -1.19
CA LYS A 16 -4.06 -18.55 -1.47
C LYS A 16 -5.23 -19.14 -0.70
N LEU A 17 -5.41 -18.74 0.55
CA LEU A 17 -6.51 -19.24 1.38
C LEU A 17 -7.88 -18.83 0.87
N ILE A 18 -8.01 -17.69 0.22
CA ILE A 18 -9.28 -17.24 -0.35
C ILE A 18 -9.48 -17.72 -1.80
N GLY A 19 -8.64 -18.63 -2.27
CA GLY A 19 -8.84 -19.31 -3.55
C GLY A 19 -7.98 -18.88 -4.71
N ASN A 20 -7.05 -17.96 -4.50
CA ASN A 20 -6.13 -17.55 -5.56
C ASN A 20 -4.88 -18.43 -5.52
N SER A 21 -4.55 -19.06 -6.64
CA SER A 21 -3.39 -19.95 -6.76
C SER A 21 -2.35 -19.34 -7.70
N ASP A 22 -1.17 -19.98 -7.76
CA ASP A 22 -0.08 -19.59 -8.66
C ASP A 22 0.42 -18.15 -8.46
N ILE A 23 0.52 -17.75 -7.22
CA ILE A 23 1.01 -16.42 -6.84
C ILE A 23 2.28 -16.53 -6.01
N PRO A 24 3.16 -15.49 -6.05
CA PRO A 24 3.03 -14.26 -6.83
C PRO A 24 3.20 -14.46 -8.32
N LYS A 25 2.47 -13.69 -9.11
CA LYS A 25 2.58 -13.73 -10.57
C LYS A 25 2.08 -12.42 -11.18
N ASP A 26 2.55 -12.10 -12.37
CA ASP A 26 2.04 -10.97 -13.13
C ASP A 26 0.66 -11.33 -13.69
N ASP A 27 -0.36 -10.67 -13.17
CA ASP A 27 -1.76 -10.92 -13.56
C ASP A 27 -2.48 -9.58 -13.74
N PRO A 28 -2.59 -9.10 -14.99
CA PRO A 28 -3.19 -7.77 -15.24
C PRO A 28 -4.62 -7.62 -14.76
N LYS A 29 -5.42 -8.69 -14.77
CA LYS A 29 -6.81 -8.63 -14.29
C LYS A 29 -6.87 -8.42 -12.78
N MET A 30 -6.12 -9.21 -12.04
CA MET A 30 -6.07 -9.09 -10.58
C MET A 30 -5.40 -7.78 -10.17
N LEU A 31 -4.39 -7.36 -10.93
CA LEU A 31 -3.74 -6.06 -10.68
C LEU A 31 -4.75 -4.93 -10.80
N ALA A 32 -5.56 -4.89 -11.86
CA ALA A 32 -6.56 -3.86 -12.05
C ALA A 32 -7.57 -3.84 -10.89
N HIS A 33 -8.00 -5.02 -10.44
CA HIS A 33 -8.90 -5.15 -9.29
C HIS A 33 -8.30 -4.53 -8.03
N HIS A 34 -7.03 -4.82 -7.75
CA HIS A 34 -6.37 -4.32 -6.55
C HIS A 34 -5.99 -2.84 -6.65
N LEU A 35 -5.72 -2.33 -7.85
CA LEU A 35 -5.52 -0.89 -8.05
C LEU A 35 -6.79 -0.11 -7.71
N LEU A 36 -7.94 -0.60 -8.17
CA LEU A 36 -9.22 0.02 -7.84
C LEU A 36 -9.51 -0.09 -6.33
N GLY A 37 -9.19 -1.24 -5.74
CA GLY A 37 -9.30 -1.42 -4.29
C GLY A 37 -8.43 -0.44 -3.52
N LEU A 38 -7.22 -0.18 -3.98
CA LEU A 38 -6.32 0.80 -3.34
C LEU A 38 -6.94 2.19 -3.32
N VAL A 39 -7.51 2.63 -4.44
CA VAL A 39 -8.17 3.95 -4.52
C VAL A 39 -9.30 4.04 -3.50
N THR A 40 -10.09 2.98 -3.37
CA THR A 40 -11.18 2.90 -2.39
C THR A 40 -10.65 3.01 -0.96
N GLU A 41 -9.59 2.27 -0.64
CA GLU A 41 -9.02 2.27 0.71
C GLU A 41 -8.37 3.61 1.08
N VAL A 42 -7.75 4.30 0.12
CA VAL A 42 -7.24 5.65 0.35
C VAL A 42 -8.40 6.58 0.71
N GLY A 43 -9.55 6.42 0.05
CA GLY A 43 -10.76 7.18 0.38
C GLY A 43 -11.23 6.92 1.81
N GLU A 44 -11.13 5.68 2.30
CA GLU A 44 -11.50 5.33 3.66
C GLU A 44 -10.59 6.00 4.69
N VAL A 45 -9.29 6.13 4.40
CA VAL A 45 -8.37 6.90 5.24
C VAL A 45 -8.84 8.35 5.35
N ALA A 46 -9.23 8.95 4.22
CA ALA A 46 -9.72 10.32 4.19
C ALA A 46 -11.03 10.47 4.99
N GLN A 47 -11.86 9.43 5.07
CA GLN A 47 -13.07 9.46 5.87
C GLN A 47 -12.78 9.31 7.38
N ALA A 48 -11.72 8.57 7.73
CA ALA A 48 -11.32 8.38 9.12
C ALA A 48 -10.71 9.64 9.74
N ASP A 49 -10.15 10.52 8.91
CA ASP A 49 -9.57 11.79 9.37
C ASP A 49 -10.01 12.90 8.42
N LYS A 50 -11.08 13.59 8.78
CA LYS A 50 -11.65 14.67 7.97
C LYS A 50 -11.07 16.04 8.26
N ARG A 51 -10.00 16.12 9.06
CA ARG A 51 -9.35 17.40 9.38
C ARG A 51 -8.77 18.09 8.16
N TRP A 52 -8.56 17.35 7.05
CA TRP A 52 -8.14 17.92 5.78
C TRP A 52 -9.19 18.86 5.17
N LYS A 53 -10.44 18.73 5.56
CA LYS A 53 -11.51 19.60 5.06
C LYS A 53 -11.39 21.01 5.65
N LEU A 54 -11.58 22.00 4.80
CA LEU A 54 -11.55 23.41 5.23
C LEU A 54 -12.83 23.80 5.98
N ASN A 55 -13.89 23.02 5.84
CA ASN A 55 -15.14 23.27 6.55
C ASN A 55 -15.03 22.72 7.97
N LYS A 56 -15.10 23.60 8.95
CA LYS A 56 -14.89 23.26 10.36
C LYS A 56 -15.89 22.27 10.94
N ARG A 57 -17.00 22.02 10.27
CA ARG A 57 -18.00 21.06 10.75
C ARG A 57 -17.65 19.61 10.46
N ASN A 58 -16.55 19.37 9.75
CA ASN A 58 -16.14 18.04 9.34
C ASN A 58 -14.73 17.73 9.84
N ASP A 59 -14.52 17.93 11.15
CA ASP A 59 -13.23 17.69 11.78
C ASP A 59 -13.15 16.32 12.45
N HIS A 60 -13.94 15.37 11.97
CA HIS A 60 -13.91 14.02 12.49
C HIS A 60 -12.51 13.44 12.40
N TYR A 61 -12.05 12.88 13.51
CA TYR A 61 -10.78 12.20 13.57
C TYR A 61 -10.83 11.11 14.64
N ASP A 62 -10.65 9.87 14.22
CA ASP A 62 -10.48 8.72 15.10
C ASP A 62 -9.14 8.07 14.73
N ARG A 63 -8.18 8.18 15.63
CA ARG A 63 -6.83 7.71 15.37
C ARG A 63 -6.76 6.20 15.15
N GLU A 64 -7.51 5.42 15.92
CA GLU A 64 -7.51 3.96 15.79
C GLU A 64 -8.13 3.53 14.47
N GLU A 65 -9.24 4.14 14.10
CA GLU A 65 -9.87 3.89 12.80
C GLU A 65 -8.92 4.25 11.65
N LYS A 66 -8.24 5.39 11.77
CA LYS A 66 -7.27 5.82 10.77
C LYS A 66 -6.13 4.82 10.61
N ILE A 67 -5.61 4.29 11.71
CA ILE A 67 -4.52 3.29 11.67
C ILE A 67 -5.00 2.03 10.94
N GLU A 68 -6.21 1.55 11.24
CA GLU A 68 -6.76 0.38 10.56
C GLU A 68 -6.95 0.63 9.05
N GLU A 69 -7.43 1.80 8.68
CA GLU A 69 -7.62 2.15 7.27
C GLU A 69 -6.28 2.29 6.53
N ILE A 70 -5.25 2.83 7.21
CA ILE A 70 -3.90 2.87 6.62
C ILE A 70 -3.36 1.45 6.44
N ALA A 71 -3.62 0.55 7.40
CA ALA A 71 -3.23 -0.85 7.26
C ALA A 71 -3.85 -1.47 6.00
N ASP A 72 -5.12 -1.20 5.73
CA ASP A 72 -5.79 -1.68 4.52
C ASP A 72 -5.13 -1.13 3.25
N VAL A 73 -4.70 0.13 3.26
CA VAL A 73 -3.96 0.72 2.13
C VAL A 73 -2.66 -0.06 1.89
N ILE A 74 -1.92 -0.36 2.96
CA ILE A 74 -0.67 -1.11 2.84
C ILE A 74 -0.94 -2.52 2.32
N ILE A 75 -2.01 -3.18 2.77
CA ILE A 75 -2.40 -4.50 2.28
C ILE A 75 -2.66 -4.47 0.78
N PHE A 76 -3.37 -3.46 0.26
CA PHE A 76 -3.59 -3.35 -1.18
C PHE A 76 -2.31 -3.03 -1.95
N ILE A 77 -1.36 -2.31 -1.35
CA ILE A 77 -0.04 -2.13 -1.95
C ILE A 77 0.69 -3.48 -2.06
N LEU A 78 0.61 -4.31 -1.02
CA LEU A 78 1.17 -5.67 -1.07
C LEU A 78 0.52 -6.48 -2.20
N ASN A 79 -0.80 -6.41 -2.33
CA ASN A 79 -1.52 -7.09 -3.42
C ASN A 79 -1.04 -6.63 -4.79
N ILE A 80 -0.82 -5.32 -4.96
CA ILE A 80 -0.33 -4.77 -6.22
C ILE A 80 1.05 -5.33 -6.55
N LEU A 81 1.93 -5.43 -5.55
CA LEU A 81 3.25 -6.03 -5.74
C LEU A 81 3.13 -7.51 -6.13
N ILE A 82 2.29 -8.26 -5.41
CA ILE A 82 2.07 -9.69 -5.64
C ILE A 82 1.58 -9.95 -7.06
N TYR A 83 0.56 -9.20 -7.49
CA TYR A 83 -0.03 -9.41 -8.83
C TYR A 83 0.67 -8.64 -9.94
N SER A 84 1.75 -7.94 -9.63
CA SER A 84 2.70 -7.41 -10.60
C SER A 84 3.94 -8.29 -10.71
N GLY A 85 4.00 -9.38 -9.94
CA GLY A 85 5.16 -10.26 -9.92
C GLY A 85 6.41 -9.62 -9.34
N ILE A 86 6.26 -8.62 -8.47
CA ILE A 86 7.37 -7.90 -7.87
C ILE A 86 7.65 -8.49 -6.49
N SER A 87 8.91 -8.87 -6.24
CA SER A 87 9.30 -9.42 -4.94
C SER A 87 9.40 -8.33 -3.87
N PRO A 88 9.32 -8.70 -2.59
CA PRO A 88 9.49 -7.71 -1.52
C PRO A 88 10.87 -7.04 -1.56
N ASP A 89 11.93 -7.76 -1.92
CA ASP A 89 13.27 -7.18 -2.00
C ASP A 89 13.37 -6.14 -3.12
N GLU A 90 12.82 -6.44 -4.30
CA GLU A 90 12.77 -5.47 -5.40
C GLU A 90 12.03 -4.21 -5.00
N ALA A 91 10.89 -4.36 -4.31
CA ALA A 91 10.09 -3.24 -3.87
C ALA A 91 10.85 -2.34 -2.88
N LEU A 92 11.49 -2.95 -1.88
CA LEU A 92 12.25 -2.20 -0.87
C LEU A 92 13.43 -1.46 -1.48
N ILE A 93 14.19 -2.12 -2.35
CA ILE A 93 15.32 -1.50 -3.04
C ILE A 93 14.84 -0.32 -3.88
N SER A 94 13.73 -0.49 -4.59
CA SER A 94 13.16 0.58 -5.41
C SER A 94 12.73 1.78 -4.57
N VAL A 95 12.08 1.54 -3.43
CA VAL A 95 11.65 2.61 -2.51
C VAL A 95 12.88 3.34 -1.97
N GLU A 96 13.88 2.61 -1.49
CA GLU A 96 15.12 3.20 -0.96
C GLU A 96 15.80 4.08 -2.01
N ASN A 97 15.97 3.55 -3.21
CA ASN A 97 16.60 4.29 -4.30
C ASN A 97 15.81 5.54 -4.68
N LYS A 98 14.49 5.44 -4.69
CA LYS A 98 13.63 6.57 -5.01
C LYS A 98 13.73 7.67 -3.94
N ILE A 99 13.76 7.30 -2.67
CA ILE A 99 13.93 8.26 -1.58
C ILE A 99 15.28 8.98 -1.70
N LYS A 100 16.35 8.24 -1.93
CA LYS A 100 17.69 8.81 -2.11
C LYS A 100 17.73 9.77 -3.30
N LYS A 101 17.08 9.39 -4.40
CA LYS A 101 16.98 10.23 -5.58
C LYS A 101 16.22 11.53 -5.27
N ASN A 102 15.14 11.45 -4.50
CA ASN A 102 14.38 12.61 -4.09
C ASN A 102 15.18 13.54 -3.19
N ILE A 103 15.95 12.97 -2.26
CA ILE A 103 16.84 13.77 -1.39
C ILE A 103 17.83 14.54 -2.25
N LYS A 104 18.47 13.88 -3.19
CA LYS A 104 19.43 14.53 -4.09
C LYS A 104 18.76 15.64 -4.90
N ARG A 105 17.56 15.39 -5.43
CA ARG A 105 16.87 16.32 -6.31
C ARG A 105 16.34 17.56 -5.57
N TYR A 106 15.79 17.38 -4.37
CA TYR A 106 15.06 18.45 -3.68
C TYR A 106 15.80 19.08 -2.51
N VAL A 107 16.75 18.37 -1.90
CA VAL A 107 17.52 18.85 -0.74
C VAL A 107 18.93 19.27 -1.15
N HIS A 108 19.57 18.51 -2.04
CA HIS A 108 20.91 18.78 -2.52
C HIS A 108 20.95 18.94 -4.04
N PRO A 109 20.19 19.92 -4.58
CA PRO A 109 20.17 20.14 -6.03
C PRO A 109 21.51 20.69 -6.49
N GLU A 110 21.99 20.19 -7.61
CA GLU A 110 23.24 20.63 -8.23
C GLU A 110 22.93 21.28 -9.55
#